data_b890f3817ce408a12553cb7b8508b8ef
#
_entry.id   b890f3817ce408a12553cb7b8508b8ef
#
_cell.length_a   1.000
_cell.length_b   1.000
_cell.length_c   1.000
_cell.angle_alpha   90.00
_cell.angle_beta   90.00
_cell.angle_gamma   90.00
#
_symmetry.space_group_name_H-M   'P 1'
#
loop_
_entity.id
_entity.type
_entity.pdbx_description
1 polymer ?
#
loop_
_entity_poly.entity_id
_entity_poly.type
_entity_poly.pdbx_seq_one_letter_code
_entity_poly.pdbx_strand_id
1 'polypeptide(L)'
;MLKKLFGFDPTQTTIKKELLAGITTFLTMSYILAVNPDMFSKLDGMPTGAVFTSTALAGIIGCLAMALIGKLPFGLAPGMGLNAFFVYTVCLGMGYEWQFALTAVLLEGLIFILLTATNVREAIVNAIPLSLRHAIGAGIGLFIAFIGLKSAGVVGYDPATLVRLGDITAGSGLLALIGLAITGFLFMRNVPGAIMIGILITMLIGIPMGVTEFKGIVSHPESISPIFCQFQFDKIFSLDMLVVVFTFLFIDMFDTVGTLVGVCSKAGLMDEKGNIHRIKPAFMADAIATTVGAVLGTSTTTTYVESAAGVAQGGRSGLTALSVAICFAVALFFSPLFLSIPSAATAPALIIVGLLMMEPIKKIPFDDFAESIPAFICIIMMPLTYSISNGILLGMIAYVLMNIICGKLKKITITMYILAILFVLKFAFINEETFDKKNIQDVSQNRVEEVCGTAVEHATTLKEEDKAKFAEELENAVKALVPVAEESNSETPTVE
;
A
#
# COMPACT_ATOMS: atom_id res chain seq x y z
N MET A 1 -13.66 -5.87 -35.52
CA MET A 1 -14.24 -5.84 -34.16
C MET A 1 -13.16 -5.61 -33.12
N LEU A 2 -12.08 -6.41 -33.04
CA LEU A 2 -11.01 -6.31 -32.04
C LEU A 2 -10.30 -4.94 -32.03
N LYS A 3 -10.01 -4.34 -33.20
CA LYS A 3 -9.43 -2.99 -33.30
C LYS A 3 -10.31 -1.92 -32.65
N LYS A 4 -11.64 -1.99 -32.84
CA LYS A 4 -12.57 -1.02 -32.25
C LYS A 4 -12.73 -1.18 -30.75
N LEU A 5 -12.79 -2.41 -30.22
CA LEU A 5 -13.01 -2.70 -28.80
C LEU A 5 -11.72 -2.55 -27.98
N PHE A 6 -10.61 -3.12 -28.46
CA PHE A 6 -9.37 -3.28 -27.67
C PHE A 6 -8.17 -2.49 -28.22
N GLY A 7 -8.34 -1.74 -29.33
CA GLY A 7 -7.21 -1.05 -29.98
C GLY A 7 -6.21 -2.00 -30.64
N PHE A 8 -6.59 -3.27 -30.87
CA PHE A 8 -5.71 -4.29 -31.45
C PHE A 8 -5.32 -3.95 -32.88
N ASP A 9 -4.02 -3.95 -33.15
CA ASP A 9 -3.46 -3.74 -34.49
C ASP A 9 -2.63 -4.97 -34.89
N PRO A 10 -3.11 -5.76 -35.90
CA PRO A 10 -2.42 -6.96 -36.34
C PRO A 10 -1.04 -6.70 -36.97
N THR A 11 -0.71 -5.44 -37.32
CA THR A 11 0.62 -5.06 -37.84
C THR A 11 1.66 -4.95 -36.74
N GLN A 12 1.24 -4.69 -35.51
CA GLN A 12 2.15 -4.49 -34.36
C GLN A 12 2.30 -5.76 -33.49
N THR A 13 1.24 -6.60 -33.42
CA THR A 13 1.22 -7.76 -32.52
C THR A 13 0.27 -8.85 -33.03
N THR A 14 0.27 -9.99 -32.38
CA THR A 14 -0.65 -11.11 -32.66
C THR A 14 -1.49 -11.42 -31.44
N ILE A 15 -2.69 -12.00 -31.63
CA ILE A 15 -3.57 -12.39 -30.51
C ILE A 15 -2.83 -13.31 -29.53
N LYS A 16 -2.03 -14.27 -30.02
CA LYS A 16 -1.24 -15.16 -29.19
C LYS A 16 -0.24 -14.40 -28.32
N LYS A 17 0.45 -13.41 -28.87
CA LYS A 17 1.39 -12.55 -28.12
C LYS A 17 0.67 -11.72 -27.06
N GLU A 18 -0.49 -11.15 -27.39
CA GLU A 18 -1.31 -10.38 -26.45
C GLU A 18 -1.76 -11.24 -25.25
N LEU A 19 -2.24 -12.47 -25.52
CA LEU A 19 -2.66 -13.39 -24.46
C LEU A 19 -1.49 -13.80 -23.58
N LEU A 20 -0.34 -14.18 -24.17
CA LEU A 20 0.86 -14.52 -23.42
C LEU A 20 1.39 -13.34 -22.61
N ALA A 21 1.35 -12.13 -23.17
CA ALA A 21 1.72 -10.91 -22.47
C ALA A 21 0.84 -10.66 -21.24
N GLY A 22 -0.48 -10.89 -21.36
CA GLY A 22 -1.40 -10.77 -20.23
C GLY A 22 -1.15 -11.82 -19.15
N ILE A 23 -0.91 -13.09 -19.52
CA ILE A 23 -0.52 -14.13 -18.57
C ILE A 23 0.78 -13.74 -17.85
N THR A 24 1.78 -13.23 -18.58
CA THR A 24 3.05 -12.79 -18.00
C THR A 24 2.84 -11.63 -17.03
N THR A 25 2.03 -10.62 -17.40
CA THR A 25 1.66 -9.53 -16.49
C THR A 25 0.97 -10.06 -15.24
N PHE A 26 -0.02 -10.93 -15.40
CA PHE A 26 -0.72 -11.52 -14.26
C PHE A 26 0.24 -12.26 -13.33
N LEU A 27 1.12 -13.11 -13.83
CA LEU A 27 2.08 -13.86 -13.02
C LEU A 27 3.04 -12.95 -12.25
N THR A 28 3.37 -11.77 -12.78
CA THR A 28 4.24 -10.82 -12.09
C THR A 28 3.51 -9.99 -11.04
N MET A 29 2.20 -9.75 -11.19
CA MET A 29 1.41 -8.95 -10.25
C MET A 29 0.48 -9.76 -9.34
N SER A 30 0.34 -11.08 -9.55
CA SER A 30 -0.61 -11.94 -8.82
C SER A 30 -0.30 -12.08 -7.32
N TYR A 31 0.91 -11.69 -6.88
CA TYR A 31 1.27 -11.62 -5.47
C TYR A 31 0.30 -10.75 -4.65
N ILE A 32 -0.39 -9.79 -5.29
CA ILE A 32 -1.37 -8.93 -4.62
C ILE A 32 -2.52 -9.75 -4.01
N LEU A 33 -2.87 -10.88 -4.61
CA LEU A 33 -3.90 -11.79 -4.11
C LEU A 33 -3.52 -12.46 -2.78
N ALA A 34 -2.23 -12.52 -2.44
CA ALA A 34 -1.77 -12.99 -1.13
C ALA A 34 -1.51 -11.80 -0.19
N VAL A 35 -0.82 -10.77 -0.69
CA VAL A 35 -0.35 -9.64 0.13
C VAL A 35 -1.51 -8.76 0.61
N ASN A 36 -2.51 -8.48 -0.25
CA ASN A 36 -3.62 -7.62 0.14
C ASN A 36 -4.47 -8.21 1.27
N PRO A 37 -4.93 -9.48 1.20
CA PRO A 37 -5.60 -10.13 2.33
C PRO A 37 -4.74 -10.18 3.61
N ASP A 38 -3.43 -10.43 3.51
CA ASP A 38 -2.52 -10.43 4.65
C ASP A 38 -2.41 -9.04 5.30
N MET A 39 -2.33 -7.98 4.51
CA MET A 39 -2.30 -6.61 5.04
C MET A 39 -3.60 -6.23 5.73
N PHE A 40 -4.74 -6.51 5.10
CA PHE A 40 -6.06 -6.15 5.60
C PHE A 40 -6.53 -7.04 6.77
N SER A 41 -5.96 -8.24 6.94
CA SER A 41 -6.22 -9.13 8.09
C SER A 41 -5.86 -8.51 9.44
N LYS A 42 -5.09 -7.42 9.45
CA LYS A 42 -4.72 -6.66 10.65
C LYS A 42 -5.82 -5.70 11.10
N LEU A 43 -6.89 -5.59 10.32
CA LEU A 43 -8.04 -4.73 10.59
C LEU A 43 -9.22 -5.58 11.05
N ASP A 44 -9.76 -5.26 12.21
CA ASP A 44 -10.94 -5.94 12.72
C ASP A 44 -12.14 -5.76 11.79
N GLY A 45 -12.90 -6.83 11.58
CA GLY A 45 -14.08 -6.83 10.71
C GLY A 45 -13.81 -6.94 9.20
N MET A 46 -12.56 -7.20 8.77
CA MET A 46 -12.21 -7.48 7.37
C MET A 46 -11.77 -8.94 7.15
N PRO A 47 -12.71 -9.87 6.88
CA PRO A 47 -12.37 -11.28 6.68
C PRO A 47 -11.43 -11.47 5.48
N THR A 48 -10.35 -12.23 5.66
CA THR A 48 -9.30 -12.40 4.65
C THR A 48 -9.81 -12.96 3.32
N GLY A 49 -10.78 -13.89 3.36
CA GLY A 49 -11.37 -14.46 2.16
C GLY A 49 -12.29 -13.48 1.41
N ALA A 50 -13.01 -12.60 2.12
CA ALA A 50 -13.78 -11.51 1.51
C ALA A 50 -12.85 -10.51 0.85
N VAL A 51 -11.73 -10.13 1.51
CA VAL A 51 -10.71 -9.24 0.94
C VAL A 51 -10.04 -9.86 -0.28
N PHE A 52 -9.74 -11.16 -0.26
CA PHE A 52 -9.22 -11.88 -1.42
C PHE A 52 -10.17 -11.76 -2.62
N THR A 53 -11.46 -12.08 -2.39
CA THR A 53 -12.49 -12.02 -3.44
C THR A 53 -12.66 -10.59 -3.97
N SER A 54 -12.73 -9.59 -3.09
CA SER A 54 -12.81 -8.17 -3.44
C SER A 54 -11.59 -7.72 -4.26
N THR A 55 -10.38 -8.11 -3.85
CA THR A 55 -9.12 -7.81 -4.57
C THR A 55 -9.14 -8.38 -5.99
N ALA A 56 -9.54 -9.63 -6.14
CA ALA A 56 -9.62 -10.28 -7.44
C ALA A 56 -10.69 -9.63 -8.33
N LEU A 57 -11.89 -9.32 -7.79
CA LEU A 57 -12.95 -8.63 -8.51
C LEU A 57 -12.55 -7.22 -8.93
N ALA A 58 -11.88 -6.46 -8.06
CA ALA A 58 -11.34 -5.15 -8.40
C ALA A 58 -10.31 -5.24 -9.54
N GLY A 59 -9.42 -6.26 -9.51
CA GLY A 59 -8.49 -6.55 -10.58
C GLY A 59 -9.19 -6.90 -11.90
N ILE A 60 -10.25 -7.73 -11.87
CA ILE A 60 -11.04 -8.06 -13.05
C ILE A 60 -11.65 -6.80 -13.65
N ILE A 61 -12.36 -5.99 -12.85
CA ILE A 61 -13.08 -4.81 -13.32
C ILE A 61 -12.10 -3.73 -13.78
N GLY A 62 -11.01 -3.49 -13.04
CA GLY A 62 -9.97 -2.56 -13.42
C GLY A 62 -9.29 -2.93 -14.74
N CYS A 63 -8.92 -4.20 -14.91
CA CYS A 63 -8.34 -4.69 -16.16
C CYS A 63 -9.35 -4.65 -17.31
N LEU A 64 -10.63 -4.92 -17.09
CA LEU A 64 -11.68 -4.76 -18.11
C LEU A 64 -11.88 -3.29 -18.49
N ALA A 65 -11.90 -2.36 -17.53
CA ALA A 65 -11.96 -0.93 -17.79
C ALA A 65 -10.75 -0.48 -18.63
N MET A 66 -9.55 -0.93 -18.30
CA MET A 66 -8.33 -0.64 -19.07
C MET A 66 -8.40 -1.27 -20.47
N ALA A 67 -8.91 -2.49 -20.61
CA ALA A 67 -9.06 -3.17 -21.89
C ALA A 67 -10.00 -2.44 -22.84
N LEU A 68 -11.14 -1.95 -22.34
CA LEU A 68 -12.22 -1.38 -23.17
C LEU A 68 -12.09 0.15 -23.33
N ILE A 69 -11.75 0.87 -22.26
CA ILE A 69 -11.67 2.33 -22.23
C ILE A 69 -10.25 2.78 -22.56
N GLY A 70 -9.25 2.34 -21.77
CA GLY A 70 -7.83 2.66 -21.99
C GLY A 70 -7.31 2.09 -23.30
N LYS A 71 -7.64 0.83 -23.58
CA LYS A 71 -7.16 0.03 -24.73
C LYS A 71 -5.63 -0.07 -24.73
N LEU A 72 -5.04 -0.16 -23.54
CA LEU A 72 -3.62 -0.24 -23.29
C LEU A 72 -3.27 -1.59 -22.62
N PRO A 73 -2.03 -2.07 -22.76
CA PRO A 73 -1.62 -3.38 -22.25
C PRO A 73 -1.25 -3.37 -20.77
N PHE A 74 -2.07 -2.76 -19.91
CA PHE A 74 -1.80 -2.63 -18.49
C PHE A 74 -2.74 -3.49 -17.64
N GLY A 75 -2.17 -4.16 -16.62
CA GLY A 75 -2.91 -4.76 -15.52
C GLY A 75 -3.20 -3.73 -14.43
N LEU A 76 -4.40 -3.81 -13.85
CA LEU A 76 -4.83 -3.01 -12.70
C LEU A 76 -5.21 -3.95 -11.56
N ALA A 77 -4.88 -3.52 -10.34
CA ALA A 77 -5.29 -4.16 -9.09
C ALA A 77 -5.12 -3.17 -7.93
N PRO A 78 -5.57 -3.48 -6.70
CA PRO A 78 -5.32 -2.64 -5.54
C PRO A 78 -3.83 -2.32 -5.35
N GLY A 79 -3.48 -1.03 -5.30
CA GLY A 79 -2.10 -0.55 -5.31
C GLY A 79 -1.40 -0.75 -3.97
N MET A 80 -0.16 -1.29 -3.98
CA MET A 80 0.56 -1.64 -2.75
C MET A 80 0.81 -0.44 -1.82
N GLY A 81 1.23 0.71 -2.37
CA GLY A 81 1.44 1.94 -1.59
C GLY A 81 0.16 2.46 -0.97
N LEU A 82 -0.94 2.37 -1.71
CA LEU A 82 -2.27 2.80 -1.28
C LEU A 82 -2.87 1.83 -0.25
N ASN A 83 -2.66 0.52 -0.41
CA ASN A 83 -3.02 -0.49 0.60
C ASN A 83 -2.27 -0.22 1.92
N ALA A 84 -0.97 0.06 1.83
CA ALA A 84 -0.16 0.37 2.99
C ALA A 84 -0.61 1.67 3.68
N PHE A 85 -0.94 2.70 2.92
CA PHE A 85 -1.49 3.94 3.46
C PHE A 85 -2.85 3.72 4.12
N PHE A 86 -3.74 2.95 3.47
CA PHE A 86 -5.05 2.56 4.02
C PHE A 86 -4.90 1.88 5.38
N VAL A 87 -4.16 0.76 5.42
CA VAL A 87 -4.06 -0.10 6.60
C VAL A 87 -3.21 0.54 7.69
N TYR A 88 -1.97 0.89 7.36
CA TYR A 88 -0.99 1.26 8.39
C TYR A 88 -1.05 2.72 8.79
N THR A 89 -1.37 3.63 7.85
CA THR A 89 -1.42 5.06 8.19
C THR A 89 -2.80 5.46 8.69
N VAL A 90 -3.85 5.19 7.89
CA VAL A 90 -5.20 5.67 8.23
C VAL A 90 -5.83 4.83 9.34
N CYS A 91 -5.85 3.51 9.20
CA CYS A 91 -6.54 2.67 10.19
C CYS A 91 -5.70 2.48 11.45
N LEU A 92 -4.48 1.94 11.35
CA LEU A 92 -3.66 1.61 12.53
C LEU A 92 -2.94 2.82 13.12
N GLY A 93 -2.48 3.75 12.28
CA GLY A 93 -1.73 4.92 12.73
C GLY A 93 -2.62 6.06 13.23
N MET A 94 -3.67 6.40 12.48
CA MET A 94 -4.61 7.46 12.85
C MET A 94 -5.82 6.95 13.66
N GLY A 95 -5.97 5.63 13.87
CA GLY A 95 -7.03 5.01 14.67
C GLY A 95 -8.42 5.11 14.04
N TYR A 96 -8.54 5.29 12.73
CA TYR A 96 -9.83 5.30 12.06
C TYR A 96 -10.29 3.90 11.68
N GLU A 97 -11.59 3.67 11.77
CA GLU A 97 -12.21 2.45 11.25
C GLU A 97 -11.98 2.33 9.73
N TRP A 98 -11.88 1.11 9.22
CA TRP A 98 -11.64 0.87 7.81
C TRP A 98 -12.77 1.40 6.90
N GLN A 99 -14.00 1.53 7.41
CA GLN A 99 -15.12 2.14 6.71
C GLN A 99 -14.88 3.63 6.39
N PHE A 100 -14.21 4.36 7.31
CA PHE A 100 -13.76 5.72 7.08
C PHE A 100 -12.73 5.78 5.94
N ALA A 101 -11.73 4.92 5.98
CA ALA A 101 -10.71 4.83 4.93
C ALA A 101 -11.32 4.43 3.57
N LEU A 102 -12.30 3.50 3.58
CA LEU A 102 -13.02 3.07 2.38
C LEU A 102 -13.86 4.22 1.79
N THR A 103 -14.46 5.05 2.64
CA THR A 103 -15.19 6.26 2.22
C THR A 103 -14.22 7.25 1.57
N ALA A 104 -13.02 7.41 2.11
CA ALA A 104 -11.99 8.26 1.50
C ALA A 104 -11.59 7.77 0.11
N VAL A 105 -11.42 6.46 -0.09
CA VAL A 105 -11.13 5.85 -1.41
C VAL A 105 -12.28 6.06 -2.39
N LEU A 106 -13.54 5.96 -1.93
CA LEU A 106 -14.69 6.27 -2.77
C LEU A 106 -14.67 7.73 -3.25
N LEU A 107 -14.43 8.67 -2.33
CA LEU A 107 -14.34 10.10 -2.65
C LEU A 107 -13.18 10.37 -3.59
N GLU A 108 -12.02 9.77 -3.36
CA GLU A 108 -10.86 9.82 -4.25
C GLU A 108 -11.24 9.41 -5.67
N GLY A 109 -11.84 8.23 -5.86
CA GLY A 109 -12.25 7.73 -7.17
C GLY A 109 -13.23 8.68 -7.88
N LEU A 110 -14.25 9.19 -7.18
CA LEU A 110 -15.22 10.15 -7.72
C LEU A 110 -14.54 11.46 -8.13
N ILE A 111 -13.66 12.00 -7.29
CA ILE A 111 -12.88 13.21 -7.58
C ILE A 111 -11.99 12.96 -8.81
N PHE A 112 -11.34 11.79 -8.93
CA PHE A 112 -10.52 11.46 -10.10
C PHE A 112 -11.32 11.37 -11.39
N ILE A 113 -12.53 10.82 -11.37
CA ILE A 113 -13.42 10.85 -12.53
C ILE A 113 -13.66 12.30 -12.97
N LEU A 114 -13.98 13.18 -12.01
CA LEU A 114 -14.21 14.60 -12.29
C LEU A 114 -12.95 15.31 -12.81
N LEU A 115 -11.80 15.12 -12.16
CA LEU A 115 -10.52 15.73 -12.56
C LEU A 115 -10.06 15.24 -13.93
N THR A 116 -10.29 13.97 -14.26
CA THR A 116 -9.96 13.40 -15.57
C THR A 116 -10.87 13.97 -16.65
N ALA A 117 -12.17 14.14 -16.37
CA ALA A 117 -13.11 14.74 -17.31
C ALA A 117 -12.74 16.22 -17.64
N THR A 118 -12.24 16.98 -16.64
CA THR A 118 -11.94 18.42 -16.76
C THR A 118 -10.49 18.73 -17.16
N ASN A 119 -9.62 17.75 -17.39
CA ASN A 119 -8.17 17.89 -17.68
C ASN A 119 -7.34 18.56 -16.56
N VAL A 120 -7.88 18.71 -15.36
CA VAL A 120 -7.19 19.32 -14.23
C VAL A 120 -6.11 18.40 -13.66
N ARG A 121 -6.27 17.08 -13.78
CA ARG A 121 -5.29 16.09 -13.29
C ARG A 121 -3.88 16.33 -13.86
N GLU A 122 -3.78 16.61 -15.18
CA GLU A 122 -2.50 16.91 -15.82
C GLU A 122 -1.87 18.20 -15.30
N ALA A 123 -2.69 19.23 -15.03
CA ALA A 123 -2.21 20.51 -14.50
C ALA A 123 -1.63 20.36 -13.09
N ILE A 124 -2.29 19.57 -12.22
CA ILE A 124 -1.81 19.32 -10.85
C ILE A 124 -0.48 18.55 -10.87
N VAL A 125 -0.39 17.47 -11.68
CA VAL A 125 0.86 16.72 -11.83
C VAL A 125 2.02 17.63 -12.23
N ASN A 126 1.77 18.54 -13.19
CA ASN A 126 2.80 19.44 -13.69
C ASN A 126 3.18 20.56 -12.70
N ALA A 127 2.32 20.84 -11.71
CA ALA A 127 2.60 21.86 -10.67
C ALA A 127 3.65 21.38 -9.63
N ILE A 128 3.82 20.07 -9.45
CA ILE A 128 4.77 19.52 -8.47
C ILE A 128 6.14 19.31 -9.12
N PRO A 129 7.22 19.72 -8.44
CA PRO A 129 8.60 19.56 -8.92
C PRO A 129 8.94 18.12 -9.23
N LEU A 130 9.71 17.90 -10.28
CA LEU A 130 10.06 16.56 -10.76
C LEU A 130 10.88 15.77 -9.71
N SER A 131 11.76 16.46 -8.98
CA SER A 131 12.53 15.87 -7.87
C SER A 131 11.65 15.30 -6.77
N LEU A 132 10.60 16.05 -6.34
CA LEU A 132 9.63 15.56 -5.35
C LEU A 132 8.78 14.40 -5.89
N ARG A 133 8.37 14.44 -7.16
CA ARG A 133 7.66 13.30 -7.79
C ARG A 133 8.50 12.02 -7.74
N HIS A 134 9.79 12.11 -8.04
CA HIS A 134 10.71 10.98 -7.93
C HIS A 134 10.93 10.54 -6.49
N ALA A 135 11.02 11.51 -5.55
CA ALA A 135 11.17 11.24 -4.14
C ALA A 135 9.95 10.53 -3.53
N ILE A 136 8.74 10.92 -3.92
CA ILE A 136 7.49 10.26 -3.47
C ILE A 136 7.51 8.78 -3.88
N GLY A 137 7.77 8.47 -5.14
CA GLY A 137 7.85 7.08 -5.59
C GLY A 137 8.93 6.27 -4.87
N ALA A 138 10.12 6.86 -4.71
CA ALA A 138 11.23 6.22 -4.01
C ALA A 138 10.93 6.01 -2.51
N GLY A 139 10.30 7.00 -1.84
CA GLY A 139 9.92 6.92 -0.44
C GLY A 139 8.84 5.85 -0.18
N ILE A 140 7.83 5.77 -1.05
CA ILE A 140 6.81 4.71 -1.00
C ILE A 140 7.50 3.34 -1.16
N GLY A 141 8.44 3.21 -2.10
CA GLY A 141 9.18 1.96 -2.28
C GLY A 141 9.96 1.55 -1.03
N LEU A 142 10.68 2.49 -0.41
CA LEU A 142 11.41 2.25 0.84
C LEU A 142 10.45 1.87 2.00
N PHE A 143 9.31 2.53 2.09
CA PHE A 143 8.29 2.25 3.09
C PHE A 143 7.69 0.84 2.94
N ILE A 144 7.35 0.43 1.70
CA ILE A 144 6.85 -0.93 1.43
C ILE A 144 7.90 -1.99 1.78
N ALA A 145 9.17 -1.75 1.43
CA ALA A 145 10.26 -2.66 1.82
C ALA A 145 10.41 -2.77 3.34
N PHE A 146 10.28 -1.65 4.06
CA PHE A 146 10.31 -1.63 5.54
C PHE A 146 9.13 -2.42 6.14
N ILE A 147 7.91 -2.26 5.59
CA ILE A 147 6.75 -3.07 5.99
C ILE A 147 7.03 -4.56 5.79
N GLY A 148 7.61 -4.95 4.66
CA GLY A 148 7.99 -6.34 4.39
C GLY A 148 8.96 -6.89 5.44
N LEU A 149 10.03 -6.15 5.75
CA LEU A 149 11.02 -6.52 6.77
C LEU A 149 10.39 -6.67 8.16
N LYS A 150 9.48 -5.75 8.53
CA LYS A 150 8.77 -5.78 9.82
C LYS A 150 7.80 -6.96 9.89
N SER A 151 6.99 -7.18 8.85
CA SER A 151 6.01 -8.29 8.80
C SER A 151 6.66 -9.66 8.86
N ALA A 152 7.87 -9.79 8.33
CA ALA A 152 8.66 -11.02 8.43
C ALA A 152 9.36 -11.21 9.79
N GLY A 153 9.36 -10.20 10.66
CA GLY A 153 10.10 -10.23 11.90
C GLY A 153 11.61 -10.05 11.76
N VAL A 154 12.08 -9.63 10.55
CA VAL A 154 13.51 -9.28 10.33
C VAL A 154 13.86 -7.96 11.01
N VAL A 155 12.91 -7.03 11.05
CA VAL A 155 13.00 -5.80 11.84
C VAL A 155 12.01 -5.89 12.99
N GLY A 156 12.51 -5.80 14.23
CA GLY A 156 11.74 -5.82 15.47
C GLY A 156 11.70 -4.45 16.13
N TYR A 157 10.82 -4.29 17.12
CA TYR A 157 10.74 -3.12 17.97
C TYR A 157 11.79 -3.19 19.10
N ASP A 158 12.36 -2.05 19.42
CA ASP A 158 13.24 -1.85 20.57
C ASP A 158 12.89 -0.49 21.21
N PRO A 159 12.64 -0.43 22.54
CA PRO A 159 12.23 0.81 23.18
C PRO A 159 13.30 1.90 23.21
N ALA A 160 14.60 1.54 23.13
CA ALA A 160 15.70 2.50 23.16
C ALA A 160 16.06 3.05 21.77
N THR A 161 16.03 2.18 20.76
CA THR A 161 16.47 2.51 19.38
C THR A 161 15.31 2.54 18.38
N LEU A 162 14.07 2.29 18.81
CA LEU A 162 12.82 2.15 18.04
C LEU A 162 12.81 0.92 17.15
N VAL A 163 13.94 0.56 16.54
CA VAL A 163 14.07 -0.62 15.67
C VAL A 163 15.34 -1.39 16.01
N ARG A 164 15.26 -2.72 15.90
CA ARG A 164 16.40 -3.63 16.05
C ARG A 164 16.33 -4.75 15.03
N LEU A 165 17.44 -5.46 14.84
CA LEU A 165 17.41 -6.71 14.08
C LEU A 165 16.63 -7.75 14.90
N GLY A 166 15.62 -8.36 14.25
CA GLY A 166 14.83 -9.45 14.81
C GLY A 166 15.56 -10.78 14.79
N ASP A 167 14.85 -11.86 15.13
CA ASP A 167 15.41 -13.21 15.01
C ASP A 167 15.40 -13.67 13.55
N ILE A 168 16.59 -13.67 12.95
CA ILE A 168 16.83 -14.11 11.59
C ILE A 168 17.35 -15.55 11.48
N THR A 169 17.53 -16.22 12.61
CA THR A 169 18.14 -17.55 12.68
C THR A 169 17.10 -18.67 12.71
N ALA A 170 15.85 -18.36 13.03
CA ALA A 170 14.75 -19.31 13.11
C ALA A 170 13.41 -18.69 12.63
N GLY A 171 12.39 -19.52 12.51
CA GLY A 171 11.01 -19.13 12.27
C GLY A 171 10.79 -18.30 11.00
N SER A 172 9.94 -17.28 11.12
CA SER A 172 9.51 -16.43 10.00
C SER A 172 10.63 -15.56 9.44
N GLY A 173 11.55 -15.05 10.28
CA GLY A 173 12.68 -14.24 9.82
C GLY A 173 13.62 -15.02 8.92
N LEU A 174 14.01 -16.25 9.30
CA LEU A 174 14.83 -17.11 8.47
C LEU A 174 14.13 -17.48 7.16
N LEU A 175 12.85 -17.85 7.23
CA LEU A 175 12.05 -18.20 6.05
C LEU A 175 11.99 -17.04 5.07
N ALA A 176 11.79 -15.81 5.54
CA ALA A 176 11.75 -14.61 4.70
C ALA A 176 13.11 -14.33 4.02
N LEU A 177 14.24 -14.51 4.72
CA LEU A 177 15.56 -14.35 4.11
C LEU A 177 15.85 -15.39 3.05
N ILE A 178 15.47 -16.66 3.29
CA ILE A 178 15.55 -17.74 2.27
C ILE A 178 14.68 -17.36 1.06
N GLY A 179 13.44 -16.91 1.31
CA GLY A 179 12.53 -16.46 0.28
C GLY A 179 13.06 -15.29 -0.53
N LEU A 180 13.71 -14.32 0.14
CA LEU A 180 14.35 -13.19 -0.53
C LEU A 180 15.49 -13.61 -1.43
N ALA A 181 16.34 -14.55 -0.98
CA ALA A 181 17.42 -15.09 -1.78
C ALA A 181 16.90 -15.84 -3.02
N ILE A 182 15.86 -16.68 -2.86
CA ILE A 182 15.24 -17.41 -3.95
C ILE A 182 14.57 -16.46 -4.95
N THR A 183 13.74 -15.54 -4.46
CA THR A 183 13.03 -14.59 -5.32
C THR A 183 14.01 -13.66 -6.04
N GLY A 184 15.03 -13.17 -5.34
CA GLY A 184 16.11 -12.37 -5.92
C GLY A 184 16.89 -13.12 -7.01
N PHE A 185 17.22 -14.41 -6.79
CA PHE A 185 17.86 -15.24 -7.80
C PHE A 185 16.98 -15.42 -9.05
N LEU A 186 15.69 -15.75 -8.88
CA LEU A 186 14.75 -15.87 -9.99
C LEU A 186 14.59 -14.54 -10.74
N PHE A 187 14.54 -13.44 -10.01
CA PHE A 187 14.45 -12.10 -10.58
C PHE A 187 15.70 -11.74 -11.41
N MET A 188 16.91 -12.00 -10.90
CA MET A 188 18.17 -11.80 -11.64
C MET A 188 18.27 -12.68 -12.91
N ARG A 189 17.62 -13.85 -12.91
CA ARG A 189 17.52 -14.72 -14.07
C ARG A 189 16.43 -14.31 -15.07
N ASN A 190 15.73 -13.19 -14.81
CA ASN A 190 14.61 -12.70 -15.62
C ASN A 190 13.51 -13.76 -15.82
N VAL A 191 13.25 -14.60 -14.81
CA VAL A 191 12.18 -15.62 -14.87
C VAL A 191 10.83 -14.91 -14.84
N PRO A 192 9.94 -15.12 -15.83
CA PRO A 192 8.60 -14.54 -15.79
C PRO A 192 7.84 -15.01 -14.55
N GLY A 193 7.24 -14.06 -13.79
CA GLY A 193 6.55 -14.40 -12.54
C GLY A 193 7.47 -14.72 -11.36
N ALA A 194 8.75 -14.33 -11.41
CA ALA A 194 9.76 -14.59 -10.37
C ALA A 194 9.25 -14.33 -8.95
N ILE A 195 8.49 -13.26 -8.74
CA ILE A 195 7.93 -12.88 -7.45
C ILE A 195 6.94 -13.94 -6.96
N MET A 196 5.95 -14.31 -7.79
CA MET A 196 4.96 -15.33 -7.41
C MET A 196 5.59 -16.71 -7.22
N ILE A 197 6.48 -17.11 -8.12
CA ILE A 197 7.21 -18.39 -8.00
C ILE A 197 8.04 -18.41 -6.71
N GLY A 198 8.71 -17.30 -6.39
CA GLY A 198 9.46 -17.15 -5.15
C GLY A 198 8.58 -17.28 -3.90
N ILE A 199 7.40 -16.65 -3.90
CA ILE A 199 6.41 -16.78 -2.82
C ILE A 199 5.99 -18.24 -2.65
N LEU A 200 5.60 -18.92 -3.74
CA LEU A 200 5.15 -20.30 -3.68
C LEU A 200 6.25 -21.26 -3.19
N ILE A 201 7.49 -21.10 -3.65
CA ILE A 201 8.62 -21.90 -3.16
C ILE A 201 8.87 -21.63 -1.67
N THR A 202 8.82 -20.36 -1.26
CA THR A 202 9.00 -19.97 0.15
C THR A 202 7.89 -20.55 1.03
N MET A 203 6.64 -20.50 0.56
CA MET A 203 5.49 -21.11 1.23
C MET A 203 5.72 -22.63 1.43
N LEU A 204 6.16 -23.34 0.37
CA LEU A 204 6.45 -24.79 0.45
C LEU A 204 7.57 -25.10 1.44
N ILE A 205 8.62 -24.29 1.51
CA ILE A 205 9.71 -24.43 2.49
C ILE A 205 9.18 -24.15 3.90
N GLY A 206 8.23 -23.22 4.05
CA GLY A 206 7.60 -22.88 5.32
C GLY A 206 6.77 -24.01 5.94
N ILE A 207 6.27 -24.98 5.14
CA ILE A 207 5.50 -26.11 5.65
C ILE A 207 6.34 -26.99 6.63
N PRO A 208 7.51 -27.52 6.24
CA PRO A 208 8.33 -28.30 7.17
C PRO A 208 8.93 -27.47 8.31
N MET A 209 9.01 -26.15 8.17
CA MET A 209 9.45 -25.24 9.24
C MET A 209 8.32 -24.90 10.24
N GLY A 210 7.09 -25.36 10.02
CA GLY A 210 5.94 -25.06 10.87
C GLY A 210 5.43 -23.63 10.80
N VAL A 211 5.86 -22.84 9.80
CA VAL A 211 5.47 -21.44 9.59
C VAL A 211 4.25 -21.32 8.67
N THR A 212 4.03 -22.33 7.81
CA THR A 212 2.95 -22.32 6.80
C THR A 212 1.90 -23.35 7.14
N GLU A 213 0.65 -22.90 7.26
CA GLU A 213 -0.53 -23.77 7.33
C GLU A 213 -1.18 -23.90 5.94
N PHE A 214 -1.18 -25.09 5.40
CA PHE A 214 -1.79 -25.35 4.10
C PHE A 214 -3.31 -25.54 4.23
N LYS A 215 -4.09 -24.60 3.64
CA LYS A 215 -5.57 -24.56 3.73
C LYS A 215 -6.29 -25.23 2.55
N GLY A 216 -5.54 -25.72 1.56
CA GLY A 216 -6.10 -26.32 0.36
C GLY A 216 -5.71 -25.59 -0.92
N ILE A 217 -6.23 -26.06 -2.07
CA ILE A 217 -5.89 -25.48 -3.39
C ILE A 217 -7.08 -24.73 -3.99
N VAL A 218 -8.27 -25.33 -3.96
CA VAL A 218 -9.46 -24.82 -4.67
C VAL A 218 -10.66 -24.73 -3.73
N SER A 219 -11.39 -23.62 -3.81
CA SER A 219 -12.68 -23.43 -3.14
C SER A 219 -13.60 -22.54 -3.97
N HIS A 220 -14.86 -22.45 -3.56
CA HIS A 220 -15.72 -21.38 -4.04
C HIS A 220 -15.25 -20.03 -3.48
N PRO A 221 -15.35 -18.92 -4.27
CA PRO A 221 -15.05 -17.59 -3.78
C PRO A 221 -15.88 -17.25 -2.54
N GLU A 222 -15.25 -16.68 -1.52
CA GLU A 222 -15.94 -16.24 -0.32
C GLU A 222 -16.78 -14.98 -0.59
N SER A 223 -17.88 -14.83 0.17
CA SER A 223 -18.79 -13.71 0.02
C SER A 223 -18.14 -12.41 0.45
N ILE A 224 -18.27 -11.36 -0.38
CA ILE A 224 -17.84 -9.99 -0.06
C ILE A 224 -18.86 -9.21 0.78
N SER A 225 -20.01 -9.81 1.10
CA SER A 225 -21.11 -9.14 1.83
C SER A 225 -20.66 -8.38 3.09
N PRO A 226 -19.69 -8.86 3.91
CA PRO A 226 -19.25 -8.14 5.10
C PRO A 226 -18.56 -6.81 4.82
N ILE A 227 -17.94 -6.67 3.63
CA ILE A 227 -17.13 -5.50 3.26
C ILE A 227 -17.73 -4.68 2.10
N PHE A 228 -18.81 -5.18 1.48
CA PHE A 228 -19.43 -4.55 0.32
C PHE A 228 -20.22 -3.30 0.71
N CYS A 229 -19.93 -2.16 0.08
CA CYS A 229 -20.60 -0.87 0.31
C CYS A 229 -20.59 -0.41 1.78
N GLN A 230 -19.60 -0.78 2.56
CA GLN A 230 -19.50 -0.39 3.97
C GLN A 230 -18.82 0.99 4.09
N PHE A 231 -19.61 2.05 3.94
CA PHE A 231 -19.11 3.43 4.00
C PHE A 231 -19.56 4.13 5.27
N GLN A 232 -18.70 5.04 5.78
CA GLN A 232 -18.96 5.87 6.93
C GLN A 232 -18.99 7.34 6.51
N PHE A 233 -20.18 7.94 6.41
CA PHE A 233 -20.37 9.31 5.89
C PHE A 233 -20.47 10.40 6.98
N ASP A 234 -20.58 10.01 8.25
CA ASP A 234 -20.72 10.94 9.40
C ASP A 234 -19.55 11.91 9.54
N LYS A 235 -18.34 11.51 9.14
CA LYS A 235 -17.12 12.33 9.19
C LYS A 235 -16.67 12.89 7.83
N ILE A 236 -17.53 12.88 6.81
CA ILE A 236 -17.17 13.27 5.43
C ILE A 236 -16.63 14.71 5.33
N PHE A 237 -17.11 15.61 6.17
CA PHE A 237 -16.68 17.02 6.21
C PHE A 237 -15.60 17.29 7.27
N SER A 238 -15.01 16.27 7.87
CA SER A 238 -13.91 16.45 8.81
C SER A 238 -12.63 16.87 8.08
N LEU A 239 -11.77 17.61 8.78
CA LEU A 239 -10.46 18.00 8.24
C LEU A 239 -9.59 16.75 7.95
N ASP A 240 -9.72 15.72 8.79
CA ASP A 240 -9.01 14.46 8.61
C ASP A 240 -9.43 13.73 7.34
N MET A 241 -10.75 13.68 7.04
CA MET A 241 -11.24 13.13 5.78
C MET A 241 -10.65 13.88 4.59
N LEU A 242 -10.62 15.20 4.64
CA LEU A 242 -10.05 16.02 3.57
C LEU A 242 -8.56 15.71 3.37
N VAL A 243 -7.78 15.59 4.46
CA VAL A 243 -6.35 15.28 4.42
C VAL A 243 -6.11 13.86 3.89
N VAL A 244 -6.90 12.89 4.35
CA VAL A 244 -6.78 11.48 3.92
C VAL A 244 -7.14 11.33 2.44
N VAL A 245 -8.26 11.90 1.99
CA VAL A 245 -8.66 11.90 0.56
C VAL A 245 -7.59 12.58 -0.29
N PHE A 246 -7.10 13.74 0.14
CA PHE A 246 -6.05 14.45 -0.56
C PHE A 246 -4.77 13.61 -0.69
N THR A 247 -4.40 12.90 0.38
CA THR A 247 -3.20 12.04 0.38
C THR A 247 -3.40 10.84 -0.55
N PHE A 248 -4.55 10.18 -0.54
CA PHE A 248 -4.89 9.12 -1.50
C PHE A 248 -4.78 9.63 -2.94
N LEU A 249 -5.42 10.77 -3.24
CA LEU A 249 -5.34 11.43 -4.57
C LEU A 249 -3.90 11.65 -5.02
N PHE A 250 -3.03 12.11 -4.12
CA PHE A 250 -1.63 12.37 -4.44
C PHE A 250 -0.85 11.08 -4.69
N ILE A 251 -0.97 10.10 -3.80
CA ILE A 251 -0.25 8.82 -3.94
C ILE A 251 -0.66 8.15 -5.25
N ASP A 252 -1.96 7.99 -5.51
CA ASP A 252 -2.47 7.33 -6.71
C ASP A 252 -2.08 8.08 -7.99
N MET A 253 -2.19 9.42 -7.96
CA MET A 253 -1.82 10.23 -9.12
C MET A 253 -0.36 10.02 -9.53
N PHE A 254 0.57 9.97 -8.57
CA PHE A 254 2.00 9.78 -8.86
C PHE A 254 2.33 8.34 -9.20
N ASP A 255 1.70 7.39 -8.54
CA ASP A 255 1.88 5.96 -8.84
C ASP A 255 1.40 5.64 -10.27
N THR A 256 0.20 6.06 -10.61
CA THR A 256 -0.36 5.86 -11.95
C THR A 256 0.45 6.58 -13.03
N VAL A 257 0.80 7.86 -12.85
CA VAL A 257 1.60 8.61 -13.83
C VAL A 257 2.99 8.01 -13.98
N GLY A 258 3.65 7.68 -12.86
CA GLY A 258 4.97 7.06 -12.85
C GLY A 258 4.98 5.73 -13.60
N THR A 259 4.00 4.89 -13.32
CA THR A 259 3.81 3.58 -13.96
C THR A 259 3.51 3.73 -15.46
N LEU A 260 2.55 4.58 -15.84
CA LEU A 260 2.20 4.78 -17.24
C LEU A 260 3.39 5.32 -18.05
N VAL A 261 4.08 6.35 -17.54
CA VAL A 261 5.27 6.91 -18.21
C VAL A 261 6.38 5.87 -18.33
N GLY A 262 6.68 5.16 -17.25
CA GLY A 262 7.73 4.14 -17.22
C GLY A 262 7.49 2.99 -18.19
N VAL A 263 6.27 2.46 -18.19
CA VAL A 263 5.91 1.31 -19.04
C VAL A 263 5.69 1.74 -20.49
N CYS A 264 5.01 2.87 -20.75
CA CYS A 264 4.81 3.38 -22.11
C CYS A 264 6.12 3.74 -22.80
N SER A 265 7.10 4.27 -22.07
CA SER A 265 8.44 4.55 -22.60
C SER A 265 9.12 3.24 -23.08
N LYS A 266 9.09 2.19 -22.26
CA LYS A 266 9.62 0.86 -22.62
C LYS A 266 8.82 0.19 -23.76
N ALA A 267 7.52 0.49 -23.85
CA ALA A 267 6.60 -0.06 -24.85
C ALA A 267 6.71 0.61 -26.23
N GLY A 268 7.37 1.76 -26.34
CA GLY A 268 7.31 2.60 -27.55
C GLY A 268 5.91 3.17 -27.81
N LEU A 269 5.11 3.38 -26.76
CA LEU A 269 3.75 3.95 -26.82
C LEU A 269 3.74 5.46 -26.56
N MET A 270 4.91 6.10 -26.57
CA MET A 270 5.08 7.55 -26.46
C MET A 270 5.37 8.16 -27.83
N ASP A 271 4.85 9.37 -28.06
CA ASP A 271 5.19 10.16 -29.24
C ASP A 271 6.59 10.80 -29.12
N GLU A 272 7.08 11.44 -30.18
CA GLU A 272 8.39 12.13 -30.20
C GLU A 272 8.49 13.28 -29.17
N LYS A 273 7.35 13.77 -28.67
CA LYS A 273 7.27 14.82 -27.64
C LYS A 273 7.15 14.25 -26.22
N GLY A 274 7.17 12.91 -26.08
CA GLY A 274 7.05 12.24 -24.80
C GLY A 274 5.61 12.11 -24.27
N ASN A 275 4.58 12.40 -25.11
CA ASN A 275 3.19 12.21 -24.68
C ASN A 275 2.75 10.77 -24.87
N ILE A 276 1.99 10.26 -23.92
CA ILE A 276 1.43 8.93 -23.98
C ILE A 276 0.13 8.97 -24.80
N HIS A 277 0.11 8.19 -25.87
CA HIS A 277 -1.13 8.03 -26.64
C HIS A 277 -2.21 7.39 -25.76
N ARG A 278 -3.40 8.02 -25.66
CA ARG A 278 -4.54 7.57 -24.85
C ARG A 278 -4.37 7.64 -23.31
N ILE A 279 -3.53 8.55 -22.81
CA ILE A 279 -3.34 8.73 -21.35
C ILE A 279 -4.66 9.06 -20.63
N LYS A 280 -5.49 9.92 -21.22
CA LYS A 280 -6.78 10.35 -20.65
C LYS A 280 -7.78 9.18 -20.47
N PRO A 281 -8.04 8.33 -21.50
CA PRO A 281 -8.81 7.11 -21.30
C PRO A 281 -8.21 6.13 -20.29
N ALA A 282 -6.88 6.05 -20.16
CA ALA A 282 -6.24 5.22 -19.16
C ALA A 282 -6.51 5.74 -17.75
N PHE A 283 -6.40 7.05 -17.52
CA PHE A 283 -6.76 7.69 -16.25
C PHE A 283 -8.25 7.51 -15.90
N MET A 284 -9.13 7.52 -16.89
CA MET A 284 -10.55 7.27 -16.66
C MET A 284 -10.79 5.82 -16.24
N ALA A 285 -10.11 4.86 -16.88
CA ALA A 285 -10.19 3.44 -16.49
C ALA A 285 -9.72 3.21 -15.06
N ASP A 286 -8.63 3.84 -14.66
CA ASP A 286 -8.05 3.85 -13.33
C ASP A 286 -9.03 4.43 -12.28
N ALA A 287 -9.59 5.62 -12.53
CA ALA A 287 -10.56 6.26 -11.65
C ALA A 287 -11.86 5.43 -11.45
N ILE A 288 -12.34 4.78 -12.53
CA ILE A 288 -13.49 3.87 -12.45
C ILE A 288 -13.12 2.64 -11.62
N ALA A 289 -11.92 2.08 -11.83
CA ALA A 289 -11.45 0.92 -11.09
C ALA A 289 -11.35 1.21 -9.59
N THR A 290 -10.81 2.37 -9.20
CA THR A 290 -10.75 2.86 -7.81
C THR A 290 -12.15 2.99 -7.20
N THR A 291 -13.06 3.69 -7.90
CA THR A 291 -14.45 3.87 -7.41
C THR A 291 -15.15 2.53 -7.19
N VAL A 292 -15.04 1.61 -8.14
CA VAL A 292 -15.64 0.28 -8.02
C VAL A 292 -14.93 -0.56 -6.97
N GLY A 293 -13.59 -0.46 -6.86
CA GLY A 293 -12.80 -1.11 -5.82
C GLY A 293 -13.28 -0.74 -4.42
N ALA A 294 -13.53 0.55 -4.16
CA ALA A 294 -14.11 1.03 -2.91
C ALA A 294 -15.50 0.41 -2.64
N VAL A 295 -16.38 0.34 -3.64
CA VAL A 295 -17.69 -0.31 -3.52
C VAL A 295 -17.54 -1.80 -3.16
N LEU A 296 -16.55 -2.50 -3.73
CA LEU A 296 -16.26 -3.90 -3.45
C LEU A 296 -15.60 -4.13 -2.07
N GLY A 297 -15.17 -3.08 -1.36
CA GLY A 297 -14.54 -3.16 -0.05
C GLY A 297 -13.01 -3.36 -0.11
N THR A 298 -12.34 -2.85 -1.14
CA THR A 298 -10.87 -2.82 -1.23
C THR A 298 -10.36 -1.40 -1.43
N SER A 299 -9.05 -1.18 -1.25
CA SER A 299 -8.43 0.14 -1.44
C SER A 299 -8.35 0.54 -2.92
N THR A 300 -7.73 1.69 -3.18
CA THR A 300 -7.51 2.27 -4.51
C THR A 300 -6.92 1.26 -5.49
N THR A 301 -7.59 1.09 -6.62
CA THR A 301 -7.18 0.18 -7.70
C THR A 301 -6.45 0.98 -8.78
N THR A 302 -5.18 0.69 -9.01
CA THR A 302 -4.29 1.46 -9.87
C THR A 302 -3.54 0.60 -10.89
N THR A 303 -2.84 1.23 -11.84
CA THR A 303 -2.02 0.56 -12.85
C THR A 303 -0.73 0.01 -12.26
N TYR A 304 -0.36 -1.21 -12.64
CA TYR A 304 0.81 -1.93 -12.12
C TYR A 304 2.04 -1.79 -13.04
N VAL A 305 3.19 -1.46 -12.43
CA VAL A 305 4.49 -1.36 -13.14
C VAL A 305 4.95 -2.70 -13.69
N GLU A 306 4.50 -3.80 -13.12
CA GLU A 306 4.71 -5.18 -13.59
C GLU A 306 4.14 -5.44 -14.98
N SER A 307 3.24 -4.59 -15.46
CA SER A 307 2.78 -4.58 -16.85
C SER A 307 3.92 -4.45 -17.85
N ALA A 308 5.07 -3.88 -17.43
CA ALA A 308 6.29 -3.84 -18.24
C ALA A 308 6.76 -5.23 -18.69
N ALA A 309 6.52 -6.28 -17.89
CA ALA A 309 6.88 -7.65 -18.25
C ALA A 309 6.04 -8.17 -19.43
N GLY A 310 4.73 -7.94 -19.42
CA GLY A 310 3.85 -8.30 -20.53
C GLY A 310 4.13 -7.47 -21.79
N VAL A 311 4.40 -6.17 -21.62
CA VAL A 311 4.81 -5.30 -22.72
C VAL A 311 6.11 -5.77 -23.36
N ALA A 312 7.08 -6.24 -22.57
CA ALA A 312 8.32 -6.84 -23.07
C ALA A 312 8.06 -8.13 -23.87
N GLN A 313 7.00 -8.89 -23.55
CA GLN A 313 6.54 -10.07 -24.30
C GLN A 313 5.75 -9.71 -25.59
N GLY A 314 5.53 -8.44 -25.85
CA GLY A 314 4.87 -7.96 -27.07
C GLY A 314 3.40 -7.57 -26.90
N GLY A 315 2.92 -7.37 -25.67
CA GLY A 315 1.63 -6.75 -25.37
C GLY A 315 1.59 -5.30 -25.84
N ARG A 316 0.56 -4.91 -26.60
CA ARG A 316 0.44 -3.57 -27.21
C ARG A 316 -0.97 -3.00 -27.13
N SER A 317 -1.95 -3.80 -26.72
CA SER A 317 -3.36 -3.43 -26.79
C SER A 317 -4.14 -3.85 -25.54
N GLY A 318 -5.41 -3.43 -25.46
CA GLY A 318 -6.33 -3.85 -24.41
C GLY A 318 -6.60 -5.37 -24.34
N LEU A 319 -6.19 -6.15 -25.37
CA LEU A 319 -6.28 -7.62 -25.28
C LEU A 319 -5.36 -8.19 -24.21
N THR A 320 -4.21 -7.58 -23.99
CA THR A 320 -3.32 -7.93 -22.88
C THR A 320 -4.05 -7.73 -21.54
N ALA A 321 -4.67 -6.57 -21.32
CA ALA A 321 -5.43 -6.28 -20.10
C ALA A 321 -6.63 -7.24 -19.93
N LEU A 322 -7.33 -7.58 -21.02
CA LEU A 322 -8.39 -8.58 -20.99
C LEU A 322 -7.87 -9.95 -20.55
N SER A 323 -6.69 -10.36 -21.03
CA SER A 323 -6.05 -11.63 -20.59
C SER A 323 -5.73 -11.62 -19.11
N VAL A 324 -5.26 -10.48 -18.56
CA VAL A 324 -5.04 -10.31 -17.10
C VAL A 324 -6.37 -10.47 -16.35
N ALA A 325 -7.45 -9.85 -16.81
CA ALA A 325 -8.78 -9.96 -16.18
C ALA A 325 -9.26 -11.43 -16.13
N ILE A 326 -9.06 -12.18 -17.22
CA ILE A 326 -9.40 -13.62 -17.26
C ILE A 326 -8.57 -14.41 -16.25
N CYS A 327 -7.26 -14.11 -16.11
CA CYS A 327 -6.41 -14.77 -15.14
C CYS A 327 -6.87 -14.47 -13.70
N PHE A 328 -7.27 -13.24 -13.37
CA PHE A 328 -7.87 -12.91 -12.06
C PHE A 328 -9.17 -13.65 -11.83
N ALA A 329 -10.03 -13.80 -12.86
CA ALA A 329 -11.27 -14.56 -12.75
C ALA A 329 -11.00 -16.06 -12.46
N VAL A 330 -9.98 -16.64 -13.06
CA VAL A 330 -9.53 -18.00 -12.76
C VAL A 330 -8.98 -18.09 -11.34
N ALA A 331 -8.18 -17.10 -10.91
CA ALA A 331 -7.57 -17.06 -9.58
C ALA A 331 -8.59 -17.00 -8.43
N LEU A 332 -9.82 -16.49 -8.65
CA LEU A 332 -10.90 -16.49 -7.66
C LEU A 332 -11.14 -17.86 -7.03
N PHE A 333 -10.96 -18.94 -7.79
CA PHE A 333 -11.18 -20.31 -7.31
C PHE A 333 -9.99 -20.89 -6.54
N PHE A 334 -8.86 -20.19 -6.51
CA PHE A 334 -7.64 -20.63 -5.83
C PHE A 334 -7.41 -19.90 -4.50
N SER A 335 -8.46 -19.33 -3.90
CA SER A 335 -8.37 -18.58 -2.65
C SER A 335 -7.68 -19.35 -1.51
N PRO A 336 -7.90 -20.67 -1.25
CA PRO A 336 -7.22 -21.36 -0.16
C PRO A 336 -5.71 -21.43 -0.36
N LEU A 337 -5.25 -21.57 -1.62
CA LEU A 337 -3.82 -21.61 -1.95
C LEU A 337 -3.18 -20.25 -1.60
N PHE A 338 -3.78 -19.14 -2.03
CA PHE A 338 -3.25 -17.80 -1.74
C PHE A 338 -3.32 -17.45 -0.26
N LEU A 339 -4.39 -17.83 0.43
CA LEU A 339 -4.58 -17.61 1.87
C LEU A 339 -3.76 -18.56 2.76
N SER A 340 -3.11 -19.56 2.17
CA SER A 340 -2.10 -20.39 2.86
C SER A 340 -0.72 -19.71 2.92
N ILE A 341 -0.51 -18.62 2.18
CA ILE A 341 0.78 -17.95 2.07
C ILE A 341 1.02 -17.11 3.33
N PRO A 342 2.02 -17.43 4.17
CA PRO A 342 2.31 -16.65 5.38
C PRO A 342 2.99 -15.33 5.05
N SER A 343 2.91 -14.34 5.95
CA SER A 343 3.56 -13.03 5.82
C SER A 343 5.07 -13.14 5.57
N ALA A 344 5.72 -14.17 6.12
CA ALA A 344 7.14 -14.45 5.86
C ALA A 344 7.44 -14.79 4.39
N ALA A 345 6.47 -15.37 3.68
CA ALA A 345 6.63 -15.68 2.25
C ALA A 345 6.23 -14.50 1.33
N THR A 346 5.38 -13.58 1.81
CA THR A 346 5.02 -12.36 1.06
C THR A 346 6.04 -11.23 1.24
N ALA A 347 6.77 -11.19 2.36
CA ALA A 347 7.78 -10.18 2.67
C ALA A 347 8.86 -9.99 1.58
N PRO A 348 9.44 -11.06 1.00
CA PRO A 348 10.37 -10.94 -0.13
C PRO A 348 9.79 -10.18 -1.32
N ALA A 349 8.50 -10.38 -1.61
CA ALA A 349 7.81 -9.65 -2.67
C ALA A 349 7.74 -8.15 -2.36
N LEU A 350 7.34 -7.78 -1.12
CA LEU A 350 7.28 -6.38 -0.68
C LEU A 350 8.66 -5.70 -0.77
N ILE A 351 9.73 -6.40 -0.40
CA ILE A 351 11.10 -5.88 -0.47
C ILE A 351 11.50 -5.64 -1.93
N ILE A 352 11.25 -6.59 -2.83
CA ILE A 352 11.62 -6.48 -4.26
C ILE A 352 10.76 -5.41 -4.95
N VAL A 353 9.45 -5.36 -4.70
CA VAL A 353 8.58 -4.31 -5.24
C VAL A 353 9.00 -2.95 -4.72
N GLY A 354 9.32 -2.84 -3.43
CA GLY A 354 9.89 -1.63 -2.86
C GLY A 354 11.16 -1.18 -3.57
N LEU A 355 12.08 -2.10 -3.86
CA LEU A 355 13.30 -1.83 -4.63
C LEU A 355 12.99 -1.31 -6.04
N LEU A 356 12.02 -1.90 -6.74
CA LEU A 356 11.62 -1.47 -8.08
C LEU A 356 11.02 -0.05 -8.07
N MET A 357 10.23 0.26 -7.04
CA MET A 357 9.64 1.60 -6.87
C MET A 357 10.69 2.65 -6.48
N MET A 358 11.87 2.26 -5.96
CA MET A 358 12.97 3.18 -5.68
C MET A 358 13.78 3.60 -6.92
N GLU A 359 13.60 2.99 -8.08
CA GLU A 359 14.38 3.29 -9.30
C GLU A 359 14.42 4.80 -9.64
N PRO A 360 13.33 5.59 -9.50
CA PRO A 360 13.31 7.02 -9.78
C PRO A 360 14.30 7.86 -8.95
N ILE A 361 14.84 7.35 -7.84
CA ILE A 361 15.85 8.06 -7.01
C ILE A 361 17.07 8.49 -7.83
N LYS A 362 17.43 7.71 -8.87
CA LYS A 362 18.55 8.02 -9.79
C LYS A 362 18.35 9.31 -10.60
N LYS A 363 17.12 9.81 -10.69
CA LYS A 363 16.75 11.02 -11.43
C LYS A 363 16.69 12.27 -10.56
N ILE A 364 16.91 12.12 -9.25
CA ILE A 364 16.95 13.25 -8.31
C ILE A 364 18.31 13.93 -8.43
N PRO A 365 18.36 15.26 -8.67
CA PRO A 365 19.61 16.00 -8.78
C PRO A 365 20.22 16.22 -7.38
N PHE A 366 21.01 15.27 -6.89
CA PHE A 366 21.65 15.36 -5.57
C PHE A 366 22.69 16.46 -5.44
N ASP A 367 23.18 17.02 -6.55
CA ASP A 367 24.12 18.14 -6.57
C ASP A 367 23.45 19.49 -6.27
N ASP A 368 22.11 19.62 -6.44
CA ASP A 368 21.36 20.83 -6.08
C ASP A 368 20.65 20.63 -4.71
N PHE A 369 21.22 21.20 -3.66
CA PHE A 369 20.67 21.07 -2.30
C PHE A 369 19.25 21.61 -2.15
N ALA A 370 18.81 22.55 -2.98
CA ALA A 370 17.44 23.03 -2.97
C ALA A 370 16.42 21.96 -3.45
N GLU A 371 16.89 20.97 -4.21
CA GLU A 371 16.10 19.85 -4.72
C GLU A 371 16.32 18.57 -3.87
N SER A 372 17.59 18.30 -3.49
CA SER A 372 17.98 17.05 -2.83
C SER A 372 17.58 16.96 -1.37
N ILE A 373 17.67 18.06 -0.58
CA ILE A 373 17.27 18.06 0.82
C ILE A 373 15.76 17.75 0.96
N PRO A 374 14.84 18.43 0.25
CA PRO A 374 13.42 18.10 0.28
C PRO A 374 13.11 16.66 -0.15
N ALA A 375 13.80 16.21 -1.21
CA ALA A 375 13.66 14.84 -1.71
C ALA A 375 14.11 13.81 -0.65
N PHE A 376 15.24 14.04 -0.01
CA PHE A 376 15.75 13.19 1.07
C PHE A 376 14.79 13.13 2.25
N ILE A 377 14.28 14.28 2.72
CA ILE A 377 13.30 14.36 3.81
C ILE A 377 12.04 13.57 3.43
N CYS A 378 11.53 13.76 2.21
CA CYS A 378 10.36 13.02 1.71
C CYS A 378 10.57 11.51 1.80
N ILE A 379 11.71 11.01 1.31
CA ILE A 379 12.03 9.59 1.25
C ILE A 379 12.18 8.99 2.64
N ILE A 380 12.97 9.62 3.52
CA ILE A 380 13.34 9.03 4.81
C ILE A 380 12.22 9.11 5.84
N MET A 381 11.40 10.17 5.78
CA MET A 381 10.33 10.34 6.77
C MET A 381 9.19 9.35 6.59
N MET A 382 8.98 8.78 5.40
CA MET A 382 7.94 7.77 5.19
C MET A 382 8.13 6.53 6.07
N PRO A 383 9.26 5.82 6.03
CA PRO A 383 9.47 4.66 6.90
C PRO A 383 9.68 5.06 8.37
N LEU A 384 10.33 6.19 8.68
CA LEU A 384 10.62 6.58 10.06
C LEU A 384 9.37 7.00 10.83
N THR A 385 8.40 7.67 10.18
CA THR A 385 7.12 8.05 10.80
C THR A 385 6.03 6.99 10.57
N TYR A 386 6.37 5.89 9.89
CA TYR A 386 5.41 4.86 9.47
C TYR A 386 4.21 5.44 8.70
N SER A 387 4.43 6.54 7.97
CA SER A 387 3.39 7.30 7.26
C SER A 387 3.88 7.90 5.94
N ILE A 388 3.27 7.46 4.84
CA ILE A 388 3.51 8.04 3.51
C ILE A 388 3.12 9.52 3.49
N SER A 389 1.98 9.86 4.14
CA SER A 389 1.47 11.22 4.23
C SER A 389 2.51 12.16 4.84
N ASN A 390 3.07 11.82 6.01
CA ASN A 390 4.04 12.66 6.69
C ASN A 390 5.30 12.91 5.84
N GLY A 391 5.77 11.88 5.13
CA GLY A 391 6.89 12.04 4.21
C GLY A 391 6.60 13.03 3.08
N ILE A 392 5.42 12.93 2.44
CA ILE A 392 5.00 13.85 1.38
C ILE A 392 4.88 15.28 1.92
N LEU A 393 4.18 15.46 3.04
CA LEU A 393 3.92 16.77 3.65
C LEU A 393 5.23 17.47 4.04
N LEU A 394 6.12 16.78 4.74
CA LEU A 394 7.41 17.33 5.16
C LEU A 394 8.33 17.61 3.97
N GLY A 395 8.33 16.75 2.96
CA GLY A 395 9.09 16.98 1.72
C GLY A 395 8.63 18.22 0.97
N MET A 396 7.31 18.46 0.86
CA MET A 396 6.77 19.65 0.22
C MET A 396 7.05 20.94 1.00
N ILE A 397 6.91 20.93 2.32
CA ILE A 397 7.27 22.07 3.18
C ILE A 397 8.77 22.38 3.03
N ALA A 398 9.61 21.36 3.11
CA ALA A 398 11.06 21.50 2.94
C ALA A 398 11.42 22.07 1.57
N TYR A 399 10.73 21.65 0.49
CA TYR A 399 10.96 22.20 -0.85
C TYR A 399 10.69 23.70 -0.93
N VAL A 400 9.56 24.14 -0.39
CA VAL A 400 9.24 25.55 -0.37
C VAL A 400 10.27 26.34 0.45
N LEU A 401 10.60 25.86 1.65
CA LEU A 401 11.58 26.50 2.53
C LEU A 401 12.98 26.59 1.89
N MET A 402 13.51 25.49 1.35
CA MET A 402 14.84 25.46 0.74
C MET A 402 14.93 26.38 -0.48
N ASN A 403 13.91 26.42 -1.34
CA ASN A 403 13.91 27.29 -2.50
C ASN A 403 13.74 28.78 -2.12
N ILE A 404 13.03 29.10 -1.03
CA ILE A 404 12.98 30.48 -0.47
C ILE A 404 14.38 30.87 0.02
N ILE A 405 15.02 30.05 0.85
CA ILE A 405 16.37 30.29 1.41
C ILE A 405 17.41 30.48 0.30
N CYS A 406 17.32 29.64 -0.76
CA CYS A 406 18.24 29.72 -1.90
C CYS A 406 17.90 30.86 -2.89
N GLY A 407 16.86 31.67 -2.64
CA GLY A 407 16.44 32.77 -3.53
C GLY A 407 15.82 32.28 -4.86
N LYS A 408 15.45 31.02 -4.98
CA LYS A 408 14.88 30.39 -6.19
C LYS A 408 13.34 30.50 -6.25
N LEU A 409 12.78 31.63 -5.83
CA LEU A 409 11.31 31.84 -5.71
C LEU A 409 10.52 31.51 -7.01
N LYS A 410 11.13 31.74 -8.17
CA LYS A 410 10.51 31.46 -9.49
C LYS A 410 10.30 29.96 -9.76
N LYS A 411 10.99 29.08 -9.04
CA LYS A 411 10.80 27.63 -9.15
C LYS A 411 9.56 27.12 -8.40
N ILE A 412 9.06 27.89 -7.44
CA ILE A 412 7.94 27.49 -6.60
C ILE A 412 6.63 27.91 -7.31
N THR A 413 5.79 26.95 -7.63
CA THR A 413 4.46 27.22 -8.19
C THR A 413 3.52 27.75 -7.10
N ILE A 414 2.49 28.52 -7.48
CA ILE A 414 1.49 29.03 -6.55
C ILE A 414 0.81 27.87 -5.81
N THR A 415 0.56 26.77 -6.52
CA THR A 415 0.00 25.52 -5.94
C THR A 415 0.88 24.99 -4.81
N MET A 416 2.22 24.97 -4.97
CA MET A 416 3.14 24.52 -3.94
C MET A 416 3.12 25.41 -2.69
N TYR A 417 2.96 26.75 -2.84
CA TYR A 417 2.79 27.65 -1.69
C TYR A 417 1.49 27.36 -0.93
N ILE A 418 0.37 27.19 -1.65
CA ILE A 418 -0.93 26.88 -1.04
C ILE A 418 -0.84 25.55 -0.27
N LEU A 419 -0.26 24.52 -0.88
CA LEU A 419 -0.11 23.21 -0.27
C LEU A 419 0.79 23.27 0.97
N ALA A 420 1.94 23.93 0.90
CA ALA A 420 2.83 24.08 2.05
C ALA A 420 2.16 24.79 3.22
N ILE A 421 1.39 25.85 2.96
CA ILE A 421 0.62 26.58 4.00
C ILE A 421 -0.43 25.64 4.62
N LEU A 422 -1.22 24.94 3.81
CA LEU A 422 -2.22 23.99 4.31
C LEU A 422 -1.59 22.90 5.19
N PHE A 423 -0.40 22.42 4.83
CA PHE A 423 0.29 21.37 5.58
C PHE A 423 0.91 21.88 6.88
N VAL A 424 1.44 23.11 6.88
CA VAL A 424 1.88 23.76 8.12
C VAL A 424 0.69 23.98 9.06
N LEU A 425 -0.46 24.42 8.53
CA LEU A 425 -1.68 24.54 9.32
C LEU A 425 -2.15 23.19 9.87
N LYS A 426 -2.04 22.10 9.08
CA LYS A 426 -2.34 20.75 9.58
C LYS A 426 -1.50 20.44 10.82
N PHE A 427 -0.16 20.59 10.75
CA PHE A 427 0.71 20.32 11.90
C PHE A 427 0.51 21.26 13.08
N ALA A 428 0.06 22.52 12.83
CA ALA A 428 -0.19 23.48 13.89
C ALA A 428 -1.52 23.24 14.63
N PHE A 429 -2.54 22.74 13.92
CA PHE A 429 -3.90 22.61 14.47
C PHE A 429 -4.31 21.17 14.81
N ILE A 430 -3.63 20.16 14.23
CA ILE A 430 -3.88 18.75 14.49
C ILE A 430 -2.70 18.21 15.32
N ASN A 431 -2.83 18.28 16.65
CA ASN A 431 -1.87 17.66 17.56
C ASN A 431 -2.03 16.13 17.51
N GLU A 432 -1.06 15.43 16.97
CA GLU A 432 -0.97 13.97 17.02
C GLU A 432 -0.93 13.45 18.48
N GLU A 433 -0.48 14.26 19.45
CA GLU A 433 -0.48 13.91 20.88
C GLU A 433 -1.86 13.59 21.47
N THR A 434 -2.94 14.17 20.92
CA THR A 434 -4.30 13.88 21.37
C THR A 434 -4.75 12.48 20.93
N PHE A 435 -4.20 11.98 19.82
CA PHE A 435 -4.48 10.64 19.29
C PHE A 435 -3.66 9.56 20.02
N ASP A 436 -2.38 9.83 20.31
CA ASP A 436 -1.52 8.88 21.02
C ASP A 436 -2.05 8.59 22.44
N LYS A 437 -2.51 9.60 23.17
CA LYS A 437 -3.08 9.41 24.52
C LYS A 437 -4.36 8.59 24.50
N LYS A 438 -5.22 8.79 23.52
CA LYS A 438 -6.47 8.03 23.38
C LYS A 438 -6.21 6.58 22.96
N ASN A 439 -5.31 6.36 21.99
CA ASN A 439 -4.93 5.02 21.54
C ASN A 439 -4.18 4.24 22.63
N ILE A 440 -3.29 4.89 23.41
CA ILE A 440 -2.61 4.24 24.53
C ILE A 440 -3.61 3.84 25.62
N GLN A 441 -4.62 4.68 25.90
CA GLN A 441 -5.68 4.34 26.85
C GLN A 441 -6.58 3.20 26.33
N ASP A 442 -7.01 3.24 25.07
CA ASP A 442 -7.87 2.21 24.48
C ASP A 442 -7.12 0.87 24.32
N VAL A 443 -5.85 0.88 23.90
CA VAL A 443 -5.01 -0.33 23.81
C VAL A 443 -4.68 -0.88 25.20
N SER A 444 -4.48 -0.03 26.20
CA SER A 444 -4.24 -0.49 27.58
C SER A 444 -5.51 -1.07 28.20
N GLN A 445 -6.69 -0.46 27.96
CA GLN A 445 -7.97 -0.99 28.42
C GLN A 445 -8.32 -2.32 27.74
N ASN A 446 -8.19 -2.43 26.43
CA ASN A 446 -8.45 -3.67 25.69
C ASN A 446 -7.48 -4.80 26.11
N ARG A 447 -6.19 -4.51 26.33
CA ARG A 447 -5.25 -5.51 26.86
C ARG A 447 -5.58 -5.93 28.28
N VAL A 448 -6.01 -5.02 29.12
CA VAL A 448 -6.44 -5.33 30.48
C VAL A 448 -7.70 -6.19 30.46
N GLU A 449 -8.68 -5.90 29.60
CA GLU A 449 -9.89 -6.71 29.44
C GLU A 449 -9.58 -8.10 28.86
N GLU A 450 -8.66 -8.23 27.91
CA GLU A 450 -8.24 -9.52 27.33
C GLU A 450 -7.48 -10.37 28.34
N VAL A 451 -6.57 -9.77 29.12
CA VAL A 451 -5.84 -10.44 30.19
C VAL A 451 -6.78 -10.82 31.34
N CYS A 452 -7.72 -9.95 31.71
CA CYS A 452 -8.73 -10.28 32.72
C CYS A 452 -9.69 -11.37 32.24
N GLY A 453 -10.11 -11.35 30.97
CA GLY A 453 -10.98 -12.38 30.38
C GLY A 453 -10.32 -13.76 30.38
N THR A 454 -9.10 -13.87 29.89
CA THR A 454 -8.31 -15.12 29.90
C THR A 454 -7.96 -15.59 31.31
N ALA A 455 -7.69 -14.65 32.22
CA ALA A 455 -7.42 -14.96 33.60
C ALA A 455 -8.64 -15.50 34.36
N VAL A 456 -9.84 -14.97 34.09
CA VAL A 456 -11.09 -15.46 34.68
C VAL A 456 -11.40 -16.87 34.18
N GLU A 457 -11.18 -17.15 32.87
CA GLU A 457 -11.36 -18.47 32.31
C GLU A 457 -10.38 -19.50 32.89
N HIS A 458 -9.13 -19.09 33.14
CA HIS A 458 -8.13 -19.95 33.78
C HIS A 458 -8.39 -20.14 35.26
N ALA A 459 -8.83 -19.11 36.00
CA ALA A 459 -9.18 -19.18 37.44
C ALA A 459 -10.35 -20.14 37.71
N THR A 460 -11.27 -20.32 36.78
CA THR A 460 -12.40 -21.28 36.89
C THR A 460 -11.94 -22.73 36.83
N THR A 461 -10.75 -23.01 36.30
CA THR A 461 -10.17 -24.35 36.17
C THR A 461 -9.20 -24.73 37.29
N LEU A 462 -8.78 -23.76 38.12
CA LEU A 462 -7.81 -23.97 39.23
C LEU A 462 -8.46 -24.50 40.51
N LYS A 463 -7.68 -25.29 41.27
CA LYS A 463 -8.07 -25.72 42.60
C LYS A 463 -8.01 -24.54 43.59
N GLU A 464 -8.83 -24.59 44.64
CA GLU A 464 -8.96 -23.50 45.65
C GLU A 464 -7.61 -23.07 46.26
N GLU A 465 -6.65 -24.01 46.45
CA GLU A 465 -5.33 -23.74 47.01
C GLU A 465 -4.43 -22.91 46.07
N ASP A 466 -4.64 -23.00 44.72
CA ASP A 466 -3.83 -22.32 43.71
C ASP A 466 -4.39 -20.94 43.33
N LYS A 467 -5.68 -20.66 43.62
CA LYS A 467 -6.34 -19.41 43.31
C LYS A 467 -5.74 -18.18 43.97
N ALA A 468 -5.27 -18.32 45.23
CA ALA A 468 -4.66 -17.20 45.97
C ALA A 468 -3.33 -16.76 45.33
N LYS A 469 -2.50 -17.72 44.93
CA LYS A 469 -1.21 -17.45 44.28
C LYS A 469 -1.39 -16.86 42.87
N PHE A 470 -2.38 -17.37 42.14
CA PHE A 470 -2.73 -16.86 40.82
C PHE A 470 -3.28 -15.42 40.86
N ALA A 471 -4.06 -15.07 41.90
CA ALA A 471 -4.57 -13.72 42.10
C ALA A 471 -3.43 -12.71 42.39
N GLU A 472 -2.43 -13.10 43.15
CA GLU A 472 -1.24 -12.26 43.43
C GLU A 472 -0.38 -12.07 42.15
N GLU A 473 -0.18 -13.13 41.37
CA GLU A 473 0.53 -13.07 40.09
C GLU A 473 -0.21 -12.20 39.07
N LEU A 474 -1.54 -12.27 39.01
CA LEU A 474 -2.39 -11.47 38.14
C LEU A 474 -2.35 -9.98 38.57
N GLU A 475 -2.43 -9.66 39.84
CA GLU A 475 -2.33 -8.28 40.35
C GLU A 475 -0.98 -7.65 39.98
N ASN A 476 0.11 -8.41 40.09
CA ASN A 476 1.45 -7.98 39.72
C ASN A 476 1.57 -7.78 38.20
N ALA A 477 0.97 -8.65 37.39
CA ALA A 477 0.94 -8.53 35.93
C ALA A 477 0.13 -7.31 35.48
N VAL A 478 -1.03 -7.05 36.10
CA VAL A 478 -1.86 -5.86 35.82
C VAL A 478 -1.14 -4.58 36.22
N LYS A 479 -0.45 -4.55 37.36
CA LYS A 479 0.40 -3.41 37.79
C LYS A 479 1.57 -3.16 36.84
N ALA A 480 2.12 -4.18 36.21
CA ALA A 480 3.19 -4.05 35.21
C ALA A 480 2.68 -3.58 33.83
N LEU A 481 1.39 -3.80 33.55
CA LEU A 481 0.75 -3.39 32.29
C LEU A 481 0.20 -1.94 32.30
N VAL A 482 0.03 -1.35 33.48
CA VAL A 482 -0.38 0.05 33.64
C VAL A 482 0.88 0.91 33.87
N PRO A 483 1.49 1.49 32.84
CA PRO A 483 2.61 2.40 33.05
C PRO A 483 2.06 3.68 33.68
N VAL A 484 2.47 3.91 34.94
CA VAL A 484 2.64 5.22 35.61
C VAL A 484 1.87 6.39 34.95
N ALA A 485 0.54 6.41 35.09
CA ALA A 485 -0.26 7.59 34.84
C ALA A 485 -0.31 8.58 36.03
N GLU A 486 0.40 8.30 37.13
CA GLU A 486 0.32 9.08 38.37
C GLU A 486 1.48 10.06 38.61
N GLU A 487 2.57 10.02 37.84
CA GLU A 487 3.71 10.93 38.08
C GLU A 487 3.68 12.27 37.34
N SER A 488 2.68 12.55 36.51
CA SER A 488 2.61 13.82 35.74
C SER A 488 1.76 14.95 36.36
N ASN A 489 1.24 14.75 37.59
CA ASN A 489 0.38 15.75 38.26
C ASN A 489 1.03 16.54 39.40
N SER A 490 2.35 16.48 39.58
CA SER A 490 3.01 17.18 40.70
C SER A 490 4.19 18.06 40.31
N GLU A 491 4.11 18.82 39.19
CA GLU A 491 4.98 19.98 38.98
C GLU A 491 4.27 21.08 38.17
N THR A 492 3.50 21.90 38.86
CA THR A 492 3.22 23.27 38.42
C THR A 492 4.42 24.15 38.80
N PRO A 493 5.13 24.75 37.83
CA PRO A 493 6.10 25.78 38.16
C PRO A 493 5.34 27.08 38.49
N THR A 494 5.42 27.52 39.75
CA THR A 494 5.13 28.89 40.13
C THR A 494 6.16 29.80 39.49
N VAL A 495 5.66 30.69 38.62
CA VAL A 495 6.44 31.80 38.06
C VAL A 495 6.38 32.92 39.08
N GLU A 496 7.51 33.33 39.64
CA GLU A 496 7.79 34.69 40.10
C GLU A 496 8.39 35.55 38.97
#